data_ba2a0b3f93b3ce1eeb1632db9d88aa93
#
_entry.id   ba2a0b3f93b3ce1eeb1632db9d88aa93
#
_cell.length_a   1.000
_cell.length_b   1.000
_cell.length_c   1.000
_cell.angle_alpha   90.00
_cell.angle_beta   90.00
_cell.angle_gamma   90.00
#
_symmetry.space_group_name_H-M   'P 1'
#
loop_
_entity.id
_entity.type
_entity.pdbx_description
1 polymer ?
#
loop_
_entity_poly.entity_id
_entity_poly.type
_entity_poly.pdbx_seq_one_letter_code
_entity_poly.pdbx_strand_id
1 'polypeptide(L)'
;MIICCGPEKEGIYVPNASTLQFLLTLAKGIASQFGPNCEVVVHDLATNDPERSIVAIENGHVTGRKVGDGPSHVVLEALRGNPEQLHDHLSYLTRTKDGKILKSTTIYIRDDDGAPIGIFGINYDITLMLAMENAIKQFTATEKDEKEPEPIARNVSDLLDELIEQSVKVVGKPVALMNKEDKVKAVQFLNETGAFLITKSGDRVCKFFGISKYTLYSYIDESKA
;
A
#
# COMPACT_ATOMS: atom_id res chain seq x y z
N MET A 1 2.12 -53.53 52.51
CA MET A 1 2.18 -53.72 51.05
C MET A 1 1.70 -52.40 50.44
N ILE A 2 2.63 -51.48 50.21
CA ILE A 2 2.34 -50.09 49.73
C ILE A 2 2.48 -50.16 48.23
N ILE A 3 1.38 -49.94 47.51
CA ILE A 3 1.37 -49.82 46.05
C ILE A 3 1.69 -48.35 45.75
N CYS A 4 2.90 -48.12 45.20
CA CYS A 4 3.28 -46.83 44.67
C CYS A 4 2.46 -46.57 43.38
N CYS A 5 1.58 -45.60 43.40
CA CYS A 5 1.09 -44.95 42.19
C CYS A 5 2.25 -44.20 41.55
N GLY A 6 2.65 -44.61 40.36
CA GLY A 6 3.53 -43.82 39.51
C GLY A 6 2.81 -42.58 39.00
N PRO A 7 3.55 -41.54 38.57
CA PRO A 7 2.94 -40.30 38.11
C PRO A 7 2.09 -40.56 36.87
N GLU A 8 0.84 -40.10 36.92
CA GLU A 8 -0.04 -40.01 35.78
C GLU A 8 0.67 -39.20 34.71
N LYS A 9 0.74 -39.74 33.50
CA LYS A 9 1.24 -39.04 32.32
C LYS A 9 0.32 -37.83 32.13
N GLU A 10 0.91 -36.64 32.24
CA GLU A 10 0.28 -35.39 31.90
C GLU A 10 -0.45 -35.51 30.57
N GLY A 11 -1.73 -35.15 30.59
CA GLY A 11 -2.62 -35.29 29.47
C GLY A 11 -2.13 -34.49 28.28
N ILE A 12 -2.01 -35.14 27.14
CA ILE A 12 -1.81 -34.47 25.84
C ILE A 12 -3.00 -33.55 25.64
N TYR A 13 -2.76 -32.24 25.69
CA TYR A 13 -3.79 -31.23 25.37
C TYR A 13 -4.12 -31.38 23.90
N VAL A 14 -5.28 -31.94 23.60
CA VAL A 14 -5.89 -31.92 22.28
C VAL A 14 -6.66 -30.60 22.23
N PRO A 15 -6.49 -29.73 21.20
CA PRO A 15 -7.32 -28.52 21.06
C PRO A 15 -8.77 -28.91 21.30
N ASN A 16 -9.46 -28.25 22.23
CA ASN A 16 -10.84 -28.58 22.54
C ASN A 16 -11.62 -28.66 21.23
N ALA A 17 -12.39 -29.71 21.02
CA ALA A 17 -13.13 -29.95 19.77
C ALA A 17 -13.94 -28.72 19.32
N SER A 18 -14.36 -27.88 20.29
CA SER A 18 -15.01 -26.59 20.02
C SER A 18 -14.08 -25.55 19.38
N THR A 19 -12.79 -25.46 19.81
CA THR A 19 -11.80 -24.54 19.25
C THR A 19 -11.45 -24.93 17.82
N LEU A 20 -11.20 -26.21 17.55
CA LEU A 20 -10.96 -26.67 16.19
C LEU A 20 -12.16 -26.41 15.28
N GLN A 21 -13.37 -26.72 15.72
CA GLN A 21 -14.59 -26.46 14.96
C GLN A 21 -14.77 -24.97 14.66
N PHE A 22 -14.46 -24.09 15.62
CA PHE A 22 -14.48 -22.63 15.41
C PHE A 22 -13.47 -22.22 14.34
N LEU A 23 -12.22 -22.70 14.39
CA LEU A 23 -11.17 -22.40 13.41
C LEU A 23 -11.54 -22.89 12.01
N LEU A 24 -12.15 -24.07 11.88
CA LEU A 24 -12.65 -24.59 10.61
C LEU A 24 -13.73 -23.68 10.02
N THR A 25 -14.67 -23.21 10.85
CA THR A 25 -15.73 -22.31 10.42
C THR A 25 -15.18 -20.95 10.01
N LEU A 26 -14.20 -20.42 10.77
CA LEU A 26 -13.53 -19.17 10.47
C LEU A 26 -12.73 -19.26 9.17
N ALA A 27 -11.97 -20.35 8.97
CA ALA A 27 -11.21 -20.59 7.75
C ALA A 27 -12.11 -20.57 6.50
N LYS A 28 -13.22 -21.29 6.56
CA LYS A 28 -14.22 -21.32 5.48
C LYS A 28 -14.83 -19.94 5.22
N GLY A 29 -15.17 -19.20 6.29
CA GLY A 29 -15.71 -17.85 6.17
C GLY A 29 -14.74 -16.88 5.49
N ILE A 30 -13.47 -16.87 5.91
CA ILE A 30 -12.42 -16.02 5.35
C ILE A 30 -12.15 -16.39 3.88
N ALA A 31 -11.96 -17.68 3.58
CA ALA A 31 -11.72 -18.15 2.22
C ALA A 31 -12.89 -17.79 1.28
N SER A 32 -14.12 -17.93 1.75
CA SER A 32 -15.33 -17.54 0.99
C SER A 32 -15.40 -16.04 0.76
N GLN A 33 -15.09 -15.23 1.77
CA GLN A 33 -15.14 -13.76 1.69
C GLN A 33 -14.11 -13.19 0.69
N PHE A 34 -12.89 -13.72 0.68
CA PHE A 34 -11.80 -13.22 -0.14
C PHE A 34 -11.65 -13.97 -1.48
N GLY A 35 -12.41 -15.04 -1.68
CA GLY A 35 -12.49 -15.78 -2.94
C GLY A 35 -11.33 -16.76 -3.16
N PRO A 36 -11.21 -17.31 -4.39
CA PRO A 36 -10.35 -18.47 -4.68
C PRO A 36 -8.84 -18.19 -4.55
N ASN A 37 -8.44 -16.93 -4.52
CA ASN A 37 -7.03 -16.57 -4.34
C ASN A 37 -6.59 -16.51 -2.86
N CYS A 38 -7.52 -16.77 -1.93
CA CYS A 38 -7.28 -16.75 -0.49
C CYS A 38 -7.26 -18.19 0.04
N GLU A 39 -6.07 -18.72 0.31
CA GLU A 39 -5.90 -19.96 1.05
C GLU A 39 -5.94 -19.66 2.54
N VAL A 40 -6.69 -20.49 3.28
CA VAL A 40 -6.65 -20.51 4.74
C VAL A 40 -6.31 -21.91 5.20
N VAL A 41 -5.29 -22.03 6.04
CA VAL A 41 -4.73 -23.32 6.50
C VAL A 41 -4.69 -23.36 8.02
N VAL A 42 -5.05 -24.50 8.58
CA VAL A 42 -4.95 -24.78 10.02
C VAL A 42 -3.99 -25.94 10.23
N HIS A 43 -2.98 -25.69 11.03
CA HIS A 43 -2.02 -26.73 11.48
C HIS A 43 -2.32 -27.09 12.92
N ASP A 44 -2.24 -28.38 13.23
CA ASP A 44 -2.19 -28.92 14.57
C ASP A 44 -0.73 -29.21 14.92
N LEU A 45 -0.22 -28.60 15.98
CA LEU A 45 1.15 -28.80 16.47
C LEU A 45 1.23 -29.84 17.60
N ALA A 46 0.08 -30.24 18.17
CA ALA A 46 0.00 -31.26 19.18
C ALA A 46 0.13 -32.70 18.58
N THR A 47 0.12 -32.83 17.26
CA THR A 47 0.27 -34.10 16.57
C THR A 47 1.68 -34.66 16.78
N ASN A 48 1.78 -35.99 16.98
CA ASN A 48 3.06 -36.68 17.05
C ASN A 48 3.77 -36.81 15.68
N ASP A 49 3.14 -36.34 14.61
CA ASP A 49 3.67 -36.40 13.23
C ASP A 49 3.71 -34.98 12.63
N PRO A 50 4.83 -34.26 12.84
CA PRO A 50 5.00 -32.92 12.27
C PRO A 50 4.87 -32.86 10.73
N GLU A 51 5.13 -33.99 10.05
CA GLU A 51 5.04 -34.07 8.58
C GLU A 51 3.59 -34.07 8.09
N ARG A 52 2.61 -34.21 8.98
CA ARG A 52 1.18 -34.21 8.70
C ARG A 52 0.40 -33.18 9.51
N SER A 53 0.97 -32.02 9.70
CA SER A 53 0.39 -31.00 10.57
C SER A 53 -0.86 -30.32 10.04
N ILE A 54 -1.12 -30.32 8.71
CA ILE A 54 -2.30 -29.68 8.12
C ILE A 54 -3.57 -30.49 8.43
N VAL A 55 -4.42 -29.95 9.28
CA VAL A 55 -5.72 -30.57 9.65
C VAL A 55 -6.90 -29.98 8.89
N ALA A 56 -6.75 -28.76 8.36
CA ALA A 56 -7.74 -28.14 7.49
C ALA A 56 -7.08 -27.16 6.52
N ILE A 57 -7.64 -27.06 5.33
CA ILE A 57 -7.21 -26.10 4.32
C ILE A 57 -8.36 -25.77 3.38
N GLU A 58 -8.59 -24.48 3.16
CA GLU A 58 -9.49 -23.96 2.16
C GLU A 58 -8.66 -23.34 1.04
N ASN A 59 -9.06 -23.55 -0.22
CA ASN A 59 -8.35 -23.08 -1.41
C ASN A 59 -6.88 -23.52 -1.49
N GLY A 60 -6.56 -24.74 -1.07
CA GLY A 60 -5.21 -25.27 -1.04
C GLY A 60 -4.46 -25.25 -2.39
N HIS A 61 -5.15 -25.02 -3.50
CA HIS A 61 -4.57 -24.84 -4.83
C HIS A 61 -3.69 -23.58 -4.94
N VAL A 62 -3.83 -22.61 -4.02
CA VAL A 62 -2.99 -21.40 -3.98
C VAL A 62 -1.53 -21.77 -3.74
N THR A 63 -1.26 -22.63 -2.76
CA THR A 63 0.09 -23.13 -2.47
C THR A 63 0.36 -24.52 -3.01
N GLY A 64 -0.66 -25.23 -3.50
CA GLY A 64 -0.58 -26.62 -3.92
C GLY A 64 -0.61 -27.62 -2.76
N ARG A 65 -1.00 -27.20 -1.54
CA ARG A 65 -1.06 -28.03 -0.33
C ARG A 65 -2.46 -28.63 -0.12
N LYS A 66 -2.52 -29.68 0.67
CA LYS A 66 -3.75 -30.37 1.07
C LYS A 66 -3.71 -30.85 2.52
N VAL A 67 -4.83 -31.25 3.05
CA VAL A 67 -4.92 -31.88 4.38
C VAL A 67 -3.99 -33.09 4.43
N GLY A 68 -3.25 -33.21 5.53
CA GLY A 68 -2.25 -34.27 5.75
C GLY A 68 -0.88 -33.96 5.14
N ASP A 69 -0.65 -32.80 4.53
CA ASP A 69 0.67 -32.36 4.12
C ASP A 69 1.47 -31.79 5.30
N GLY A 70 2.78 -31.71 5.10
CA GLY A 70 3.76 -31.37 6.12
C GLY A 70 3.93 -29.89 6.40
N PRO A 71 4.88 -29.55 7.27
CA PRO A 71 5.07 -28.22 7.79
C PRO A 71 5.66 -27.25 6.77
N SER A 72 5.27 -26.01 6.88
CA SER A 72 6.03 -24.87 6.35
C SER A 72 7.21 -24.57 7.28
N HIS A 73 8.14 -23.72 6.84
CA HIS A 73 9.27 -23.25 7.67
C HIS A 73 8.78 -22.70 9.03
N VAL A 74 7.65 -22.01 9.06
CA VAL A 74 7.02 -21.44 10.26
C VAL A 74 6.60 -22.50 11.27
N VAL A 75 6.10 -23.66 10.81
CA VAL A 75 5.74 -24.78 11.70
C VAL A 75 7.00 -25.37 12.34
N LEU A 76 8.09 -25.51 11.56
CA LEU A 76 9.36 -26.02 12.10
C LEU A 76 9.96 -25.04 13.11
N GLU A 77 9.80 -23.75 12.90
CA GLU A 77 10.22 -22.70 13.84
C GLU A 77 9.43 -22.81 15.14
N ALA A 78 8.10 -22.97 15.06
CA ALA A 78 7.25 -23.16 16.23
C ALA A 78 7.61 -24.40 17.05
N LEU A 79 7.98 -25.50 16.40
CA LEU A 79 8.35 -26.76 17.07
C LEU A 79 9.76 -26.73 17.68
N ARG A 80 10.65 -25.88 17.20
CA ARG A 80 12.06 -25.80 17.64
C ARG A 80 12.37 -24.56 18.48
N GLY A 81 11.56 -23.52 18.35
CA GLY A 81 11.79 -22.22 18.97
C GLY A 81 11.42 -22.17 20.45
N ASN A 82 11.92 -21.15 21.15
CA ASN A 82 11.44 -20.83 22.48
C ASN A 82 10.03 -20.22 22.34
N PRO A 83 9.00 -20.77 23.02
CA PRO A 83 7.63 -20.26 22.95
C PRO A 83 7.48 -18.75 23.23
N GLU A 84 8.34 -18.20 24.10
CA GLU A 84 8.36 -16.79 24.45
C GLU A 84 8.85 -15.87 23.31
N GLN A 85 9.58 -16.43 22.33
CA GLN A 85 10.12 -15.68 21.19
C GLN A 85 9.27 -15.81 19.93
N LEU A 86 8.25 -16.68 19.95
CA LEU A 86 7.33 -16.84 18.84
C LEU A 86 6.32 -15.70 18.85
N HIS A 87 6.32 -14.90 17.79
CA HIS A 87 5.35 -13.84 17.57
C HIS A 87 4.53 -14.09 16.30
N ASP A 88 3.29 -13.61 16.30
CA ASP A 88 2.48 -13.66 15.09
C ASP A 88 3.15 -12.85 13.96
N HIS A 89 3.16 -13.42 12.77
CA HIS A 89 3.69 -12.77 11.58
C HIS A 89 2.52 -12.28 10.72
N LEU A 90 2.31 -10.97 10.69
CA LEU A 90 1.17 -10.38 10.00
C LEU A 90 1.58 -9.68 8.71
N SER A 91 0.85 -9.95 7.62
CA SER A 91 0.99 -9.23 6.34
C SER A 91 2.42 -9.20 5.77
N TYR A 92 3.08 -10.34 5.73
CA TYR A 92 4.42 -10.50 5.13
C TYR A 92 4.35 -11.19 3.76
N LEU A 93 5.41 -11.06 2.99
CA LEU A 93 5.47 -11.67 1.66
C LEU A 93 6.10 -13.05 1.72
N THR A 94 5.46 -14.00 1.02
CA THR A 94 6.02 -15.33 0.75
C THR A 94 5.97 -15.63 -0.74
N ARG A 95 6.73 -16.65 -1.15
CA ARG A 95 6.74 -17.11 -2.54
C ARG A 95 6.52 -18.62 -2.59
N THR A 96 5.65 -19.05 -3.48
CA THR A 96 5.47 -20.47 -3.78
C THR A 96 6.59 -21.00 -4.69
N LYS A 97 6.71 -22.31 -4.78
CA LYS A 97 7.72 -22.96 -5.65
C LYS A 97 7.49 -22.67 -7.13
N ASP A 98 6.24 -22.50 -7.56
CA ASP A 98 5.84 -22.14 -8.92
C ASP A 98 5.89 -20.63 -9.20
N GLY A 99 6.38 -19.83 -8.24
CA GLY A 99 6.70 -18.42 -8.43
C GLY A 99 5.60 -17.43 -8.05
N LYS A 100 4.44 -17.86 -7.57
CA LYS A 100 3.39 -16.97 -7.05
C LYS A 100 3.89 -16.17 -5.86
N ILE A 101 3.48 -14.93 -5.75
CA ILE A 101 3.77 -14.06 -4.61
C ILE A 101 2.51 -13.96 -3.75
N LEU A 102 2.66 -14.32 -2.48
CA LEU A 102 1.55 -14.34 -1.54
C LEU A 102 1.75 -13.27 -0.47
N LYS A 103 0.68 -12.62 -0.07
CA LYS A 103 0.59 -11.87 1.18
C LYS A 103 0.12 -12.83 2.25
N SER A 104 1.00 -13.15 3.19
CA SER A 104 0.80 -14.18 4.19
C SER A 104 0.62 -13.60 5.58
N THR A 105 -0.16 -14.30 6.39
CA THR A 105 -0.33 -14.05 7.83
C THR A 105 -0.27 -15.38 8.55
N THR A 106 0.47 -15.43 9.65
CA THR A 106 0.61 -16.58 10.53
C THR A 106 0.27 -16.18 11.95
N ILE A 107 -0.70 -16.86 12.55
CA ILE A 107 -1.15 -16.65 13.92
C ILE A 107 -0.89 -17.95 14.68
N TYR A 108 -0.20 -17.89 15.82
CA TYR A 108 0.02 -19.01 16.70
C TYR A 108 -1.15 -19.17 17.65
N ILE A 109 -1.78 -20.34 17.60
CA ILE A 109 -2.81 -20.73 18.55
C ILE A 109 -2.08 -21.29 19.76
N ARG A 110 -2.37 -20.74 20.93
CA ARG A 110 -1.69 -21.08 22.19
C ARG A 110 -2.68 -21.69 23.17
N ASP A 111 -2.17 -22.55 24.03
CA ASP A 111 -2.91 -23.03 25.20
C ASP A 111 -2.90 -21.99 26.34
N ASP A 112 -3.49 -22.37 27.47
CA ASP A 112 -3.60 -21.51 28.66
C ASP A 112 -2.21 -21.24 29.30
N ASP A 113 -1.22 -22.08 29.05
CA ASP A 113 0.17 -21.94 29.51
C ASP A 113 1.04 -21.15 28.52
N GLY A 114 0.49 -20.73 27.40
CA GLY A 114 1.15 -19.95 26.36
C GLY A 114 1.94 -20.80 25.34
N ALA A 115 1.89 -22.12 25.43
CA ALA A 115 2.55 -22.99 24.48
C ALA A 115 1.82 -23.03 23.13
N PRO A 116 2.53 -23.02 21.99
CA PRO A 116 1.90 -23.07 20.68
C PRO A 116 1.34 -24.49 20.41
N ILE A 117 0.02 -24.59 20.27
CA ILE A 117 -0.69 -25.85 20.00
C ILE A 117 -1.17 -25.93 18.56
N GLY A 118 -1.15 -24.84 17.82
CA GLY A 118 -1.58 -24.81 16.42
C GLY A 118 -1.14 -23.55 15.71
N ILE A 119 -1.38 -23.53 14.40
CA ILE A 119 -1.16 -22.34 13.56
C ILE A 119 -2.37 -22.13 12.69
N PHE A 120 -2.82 -20.87 12.62
CA PHE A 120 -3.80 -20.38 11.67
C PHE A 120 -3.08 -19.52 10.64
N GLY A 121 -3.04 -19.99 9.39
CA GLY A 121 -2.37 -19.30 8.29
C GLY A 121 -3.35 -18.79 7.26
N ILE A 122 -3.09 -17.57 6.75
CA ILE A 122 -3.81 -16.98 5.62
C ILE A 122 -2.78 -16.64 4.55
N ASN A 123 -3.00 -17.13 3.32
CA ASN A 123 -2.13 -16.86 2.18
C ASN A 123 -2.97 -16.32 1.03
N TYR A 124 -2.76 -15.06 0.66
CA TYR A 124 -3.49 -14.43 -0.44
C TYR A 124 -2.56 -14.24 -1.64
N ASP A 125 -2.92 -14.84 -2.78
CA ASP A 125 -2.16 -14.68 -4.02
C ASP A 125 -2.36 -13.26 -4.59
N ILE A 126 -1.30 -12.45 -4.51
CA ILE A 126 -1.26 -11.08 -5.01
C ILE A 126 -0.46 -10.95 -6.32
N THR A 127 -0.07 -12.05 -6.94
CA THR A 127 0.78 -12.04 -8.14
C THR A 127 0.20 -11.18 -9.25
N LEU A 128 -1.08 -11.37 -9.55
CA LEU A 128 -1.76 -10.59 -10.58
C LEU A 128 -1.89 -9.11 -10.18
N MET A 129 -2.13 -8.82 -8.91
CA MET A 129 -2.25 -7.44 -8.42
C MET A 129 -0.92 -6.68 -8.59
N LEU A 130 0.21 -7.32 -8.29
CA LEU A 130 1.53 -6.74 -8.51
C LEU A 130 1.83 -6.51 -10.00
N ALA A 131 1.40 -7.43 -10.86
CA ALA A 131 1.52 -7.26 -12.31
C ALA A 131 0.67 -6.07 -12.81
N MET A 132 -0.57 -5.94 -12.31
CA MET A 132 -1.46 -4.81 -12.63
C MET A 132 -0.90 -3.48 -12.10
N GLU A 133 -0.36 -3.46 -10.87
CA GLU A 133 0.30 -2.28 -10.30
C GLU A 133 1.46 -1.81 -11.20
N ASN A 134 2.32 -2.73 -11.66
CA ASN A 134 3.40 -2.41 -12.56
C ASN A 134 2.90 -1.88 -13.92
N ALA A 135 1.86 -2.48 -14.48
CA ALA A 135 1.25 -2.01 -15.73
C ALA A 135 0.66 -0.60 -15.58
N ILE A 136 -0.02 -0.32 -14.46
CA ILE A 136 -0.55 1.01 -14.15
C ILE A 136 0.59 2.01 -14.01
N LYS A 137 1.64 1.68 -13.24
CA LYS A 137 2.82 2.54 -13.08
C LYS A 137 3.47 2.88 -14.42
N GLN A 138 3.63 1.89 -15.32
CA GLN A 138 4.17 2.14 -16.64
C GLN A 138 3.27 3.01 -17.52
N PHE A 139 1.96 2.81 -17.44
CA PHE A 139 0.99 3.57 -18.22
C PHE A 139 0.84 5.02 -17.74
N THR A 140 0.98 5.24 -16.43
CA THR A 140 0.85 6.58 -15.81
C THR A 140 2.18 7.30 -15.66
N ALA A 141 3.31 6.66 -16.03
CA ALA A 141 4.61 7.28 -15.98
C ALA A 141 4.69 8.45 -16.95
N THR A 142 5.22 9.57 -16.51
CA THR A 142 5.56 10.75 -17.32
C THR A 142 7.08 10.91 -17.37
N GLU A 143 7.60 11.61 -18.39
CA GLU A 143 9.05 11.89 -18.49
C GLU A 143 9.60 12.72 -17.33
N LYS A 144 8.72 13.50 -16.70
CA LYS A 144 9.04 14.28 -15.53
C LYS A 144 8.08 13.86 -14.42
N ASP A 145 8.59 13.75 -13.18
CA ASP A 145 7.77 13.58 -11.96
C ASP A 145 6.98 14.89 -11.67
N GLU A 146 6.15 15.30 -12.61
CA GLU A 146 5.33 16.49 -12.48
C GLU A 146 4.18 16.19 -11.51
N LYS A 147 4.20 16.91 -10.37
CA LYS A 147 3.19 16.73 -9.33
C LYS A 147 1.83 17.33 -9.67
N GLU A 148 1.79 18.29 -10.61
CA GLU A 148 0.57 18.92 -11.07
C GLU A 148 0.50 18.85 -12.60
N PRO A 149 -0.59 18.29 -13.16
CA PRO A 149 -0.79 18.29 -14.61
C PRO A 149 -0.91 19.73 -15.14
N GLU A 150 -0.24 19.98 -16.26
CA GLU A 150 -0.40 21.27 -16.96
C GLU A 150 -1.85 21.40 -17.48
N PRO A 151 -2.53 22.52 -17.22
CA PRO A 151 -3.86 22.75 -17.74
C PRO A 151 -3.85 22.88 -19.26
N ILE A 152 -4.86 22.33 -19.92
CA ILE A 152 -5.05 22.48 -21.36
C ILE A 152 -6.05 23.62 -21.59
N ALA A 153 -5.55 24.79 -21.97
CA ALA A 153 -6.38 25.95 -22.32
C ALA A 153 -7.28 25.65 -23.52
N ARG A 154 -8.56 26.01 -23.45
CA ARG A 154 -9.52 25.79 -24.56
C ARG A 154 -9.35 26.78 -25.70
N ASN A 155 -8.85 27.96 -25.38
CA ASN A 155 -8.62 29.05 -26.33
C ASN A 155 -7.54 29.99 -25.78
N VAL A 156 -7.12 30.94 -26.62
CA VAL A 156 -6.05 31.89 -26.28
C VAL A 156 -6.39 32.81 -25.09
N SER A 157 -7.68 33.08 -24.85
CA SER A 157 -8.11 33.89 -23.70
C SER A 157 -7.94 33.09 -22.40
N ASP A 158 -8.33 31.84 -22.40
CA ASP A 158 -8.18 30.95 -21.23
C ASP A 158 -6.69 30.75 -20.93
N LEU A 159 -5.86 30.57 -21.98
CA LEU A 159 -4.40 30.46 -21.81
C LEU A 159 -3.80 31.68 -21.13
N LEU A 160 -4.23 32.90 -21.55
CA LEU A 160 -3.77 34.13 -20.91
C LEU A 160 -4.18 34.22 -19.45
N ASP A 161 -5.40 33.79 -19.10
CA ASP A 161 -5.87 33.77 -17.72
C ASP A 161 -5.06 32.78 -16.87
N GLU A 162 -4.78 31.59 -17.38
CA GLU A 162 -3.94 30.61 -16.74
C GLU A 162 -2.51 31.12 -16.49
N LEU A 163 -1.90 31.77 -17.50
CA LEU A 163 -0.57 32.39 -17.34
C LEU A 163 -0.56 33.48 -16.28
N ILE A 164 -1.62 34.31 -16.23
CA ILE A 164 -1.76 35.34 -15.19
C ILE A 164 -1.86 34.68 -13.79
N GLU A 165 -2.68 33.64 -13.63
CA GLU A 165 -2.80 32.91 -12.36
C GLU A 165 -1.48 32.25 -11.96
N GLN A 166 -0.76 31.64 -12.92
CA GLN A 166 0.56 31.06 -12.68
C GLN A 166 1.56 32.12 -12.22
N SER A 167 1.54 33.32 -12.80
CA SER A 167 2.40 34.42 -12.38
C SER A 167 2.19 34.83 -10.92
N VAL A 168 0.94 34.77 -10.43
CA VAL A 168 0.61 34.98 -9.01
C VAL A 168 1.16 33.85 -8.12
N LYS A 169 1.05 32.60 -8.56
CA LYS A 169 1.62 31.43 -7.84
C LYS A 169 3.14 31.53 -7.72
N VAL A 170 3.83 31.95 -8.78
CA VAL A 170 5.30 32.15 -8.79
C VAL A 170 5.74 33.21 -7.80
N VAL A 171 4.93 34.28 -7.63
CA VAL A 171 5.19 35.33 -6.63
C VAL A 171 4.87 34.84 -5.21
N GLY A 172 3.85 33.98 -5.07
CA GLY A 172 3.41 33.42 -3.79
C GLY A 172 2.61 34.38 -2.91
N LYS A 173 2.12 35.51 -3.49
CA LYS A 173 1.34 36.54 -2.78
C LYS A 173 0.11 36.94 -3.58
N PRO A 174 -1.06 37.18 -2.94
CA PRO A 174 -2.20 37.79 -3.60
C PRO A 174 -1.86 39.19 -4.18
N VAL A 175 -2.44 39.54 -5.33
CA VAL A 175 -2.13 40.80 -6.05
C VAL A 175 -2.31 42.04 -5.17
N ALA A 176 -3.30 42.04 -4.28
CA ALA A 176 -3.56 43.16 -3.35
C ALA A 176 -2.41 43.41 -2.34
N LEU A 177 -1.57 42.39 -2.10
CA LEU A 177 -0.44 42.47 -1.17
C LEU A 177 0.92 42.59 -1.89
N MET A 178 0.93 42.62 -3.22
CA MET A 178 2.14 42.72 -4.02
C MET A 178 2.73 44.13 -3.98
N ASN A 179 4.01 44.26 -3.67
CA ASN A 179 4.80 45.45 -3.84
C ASN A 179 5.27 45.62 -5.32
N LYS A 180 6.11 46.64 -5.60
CA LYS A 180 6.64 46.86 -6.96
C LYS A 180 7.45 45.65 -7.44
N GLU A 181 8.36 45.13 -6.64
CA GLU A 181 9.25 44.02 -6.99
C GLU A 181 8.49 42.73 -7.26
N ASP A 182 7.44 42.44 -6.47
CA ASP A 182 6.55 41.32 -6.67
C ASP A 182 5.83 41.39 -8.04
N LYS A 183 5.34 42.60 -8.40
CA LYS A 183 4.68 42.84 -9.71
C LYS A 183 5.66 42.77 -10.88
N VAL A 184 6.89 43.26 -10.70
CA VAL A 184 7.97 43.10 -11.71
C VAL A 184 8.22 41.58 -11.94
N LYS A 185 8.38 40.80 -10.90
CA LYS A 185 8.57 39.37 -11.01
C LYS A 185 7.43 38.64 -11.73
N ALA A 186 6.17 39.01 -11.43
CA ALA A 186 5.01 38.46 -12.12
C ALA A 186 5.00 38.81 -13.62
N VAL A 187 5.30 40.09 -13.98
CA VAL A 187 5.36 40.56 -15.36
C VAL A 187 6.52 39.90 -16.13
N GLN A 188 7.67 39.71 -15.50
CA GLN A 188 8.82 38.98 -16.08
C GLN A 188 8.44 37.58 -16.44
N PHE A 189 7.80 36.84 -15.52
CA PHE A 189 7.29 35.50 -15.80
C PHE A 189 6.35 35.49 -17.02
N LEU A 190 5.39 36.44 -17.08
CA LEU A 190 4.47 36.56 -18.22
C LEU A 190 5.21 36.84 -19.54
N ASN A 191 6.29 37.62 -19.48
CA ASN A 191 7.10 37.89 -20.66
C ASN A 191 7.89 36.67 -21.13
N GLU A 192 8.51 35.97 -20.22
CA GLU A 192 9.28 34.72 -20.48
C GLU A 192 8.40 33.60 -21.04
N THR A 193 7.17 33.47 -20.55
CA THR A 193 6.19 32.49 -21.03
C THR A 193 5.49 32.90 -22.33
N GLY A 194 5.79 34.09 -22.88
CA GLY A 194 5.23 34.56 -24.14
C GLY A 194 3.80 35.08 -24.04
N ALA A 195 3.29 35.38 -22.86
CA ALA A 195 1.93 35.93 -22.66
C ALA A 195 1.66 37.21 -23.49
N PHE A 196 2.69 38.03 -23.73
CA PHE A 196 2.56 39.27 -24.50
C PHE A 196 2.55 39.07 -26.02
N LEU A 197 2.72 37.84 -26.53
CA LEU A 197 2.44 37.50 -27.93
C LEU A 197 0.93 37.43 -28.21
N ILE A 198 0.12 37.33 -27.17
CA ILE A 198 -1.33 37.25 -27.25
C ILE A 198 -1.91 38.67 -27.46
N THR A 199 -2.73 38.81 -28.48
CA THR A 199 -3.39 40.10 -28.79
C THR A 199 -4.18 40.63 -27.58
N LYS A 200 -3.99 41.93 -27.23
CA LYS A 200 -4.63 42.62 -26.09
C LYS A 200 -4.24 42.07 -24.70
N SER A 201 -3.24 41.21 -24.59
CA SER A 201 -2.76 40.69 -23.32
C SER A 201 -2.30 41.81 -22.36
N GLY A 202 -1.58 42.80 -22.88
CA GLY A 202 -1.13 43.96 -22.07
C GLY A 202 -2.27 44.69 -21.36
N ASP A 203 -3.42 44.90 -22.03
CA ASP A 203 -4.58 45.53 -21.40
C ASP A 203 -5.16 44.69 -20.26
N ARG A 204 -5.19 43.35 -20.45
CA ARG A 204 -5.71 42.43 -19.45
C ARG A 204 -4.78 42.33 -18.23
N VAL A 205 -3.46 42.24 -18.48
CA VAL A 205 -2.44 42.24 -17.43
C VAL A 205 -2.45 43.54 -16.63
N CYS A 206 -2.52 44.71 -17.32
CA CYS A 206 -2.64 46.00 -16.66
C CYS A 206 -3.85 46.06 -15.73
N LYS A 207 -5.01 45.62 -16.22
CA LYS A 207 -6.24 45.57 -15.42
C LYS A 207 -6.13 44.64 -14.22
N PHE A 208 -5.54 43.49 -14.39
CA PHE A 208 -5.41 42.48 -13.34
C PHE A 208 -4.46 42.92 -12.21
N PHE A 209 -3.29 43.47 -12.55
CA PHE A 209 -2.32 43.95 -11.56
C PHE A 209 -2.54 45.40 -11.10
N GLY A 210 -3.54 46.11 -11.64
CA GLY A 210 -3.81 47.49 -11.31
C GLY A 210 -2.65 48.44 -11.66
N ILE A 211 -2.01 48.24 -12.83
CA ILE A 211 -0.87 49.05 -13.30
C ILE A 211 -1.18 49.73 -14.65
N SER A 212 -0.49 50.84 -14.94
CA SER A 212 -0.59 51.51 -16.24
C SER A 212 0.18 50.75 -17.34
N LYS A 213 -0.18 51.02 -18.62
CA LYS A 213 0.60 50.47 -19.74
C LYS A 213 2.06 50.92 -19.69
N TYR A 214 2.32 52.14 -19.30
CA TYR A 214 3.68 52.64 -19.15
C TYR A 214 4.44 51.85 -18.10
N THR A 215 3.81 51.61 -16.97
CA THR A 215 4.40 50.80 -15.90
C THR A 215 4.68 49.34 -16.35
N LEU A 216 3.72 48.75 -17.12
CA LEU A 216 3.90 47.42 -17.66
C LEU A 216 5.14 47.30 -18.54
N TYR A 217 5.32 48.21 -19.50
CA TYR A 217 6.47 48.20 -20.39
C TYR A 217 7.77 48.49 -19.64
N SER A 218 7.76 49.37 -18.64
CA SER A 218 8.92 49.59 -17.76
C SER A 218 9.34 48.28 -17.04
N TYR A 219 8.37 47.50 -16.56
CA TYR A 219 8.66 46.23 -15.90
C TYR A 219 9.20 45.15 -16.85
N ILE A 220 8.74 45.14 -18.11
CA ILE A 220 9.27 44.24 -19.14
C ILE A 220 10.73 44.65 -19.48
N ASP A 221 11.04 45.94 -19.54
CA ASP A 221 12.39 46.41 -19.88
C ASP A 221 13.39 46.26 -18.70
N GLU A 222 12.93 46.36 -17.44
CA GLU A 222 13.76 46.04 -16.26
C GLU A 222 14.32 44.59 -16.31
N SER A 223 13.73 43.69 -17.11
CA SER A 223 14.21 42.29 -17.28
C SER A 223 15.35 42.15 -18.29
N LYS A 224 15.68 43.19 -19.06
CA LYS A 224 16.72 43.13 -20.10
C LYS A 224 18.07 43.70 -19.65
N ALA A 225 18.13 44.25 -18.44
CA ALA A 225 19.32 44.80 -17.81
C ALA A 225 19.92 43.84 -16.81
#